data_e12d7865007ecd8354321f3765489f96
#
_entry.id   e12d7865007ecd8354321f3765489f96
#
_cell.length_a   1.000
_cell.length_b   1.000
_cell.length_c   1.000
_cell.angle_alpha   90.00
_cell.angle_beta   90.00
_cell.angle_gamma   90.00
#
_symmetry.space_group_name_H-M   'P 1'
#
loop_
_entity.id
_entity.type
_entity.pdbx_description
1 polymer ?
#
loop_
_entity_poly.entity_id
_entity_poly.type
_entity_poly.pdbx_seq_one_letter_code
_entity_poly.pdbx_strand_id
1 'polypeptide(L)'
;MTATEAIRLTQYAHGGGCACKIPPGELEEMLRGLTGSEPAGEPLGELVVGLDTGDDAAVVRIQDGLALVATTDFFTPVVDDAYDWGRIAAANALSDVYAVGGRPVVAVNLLGWPRDVLPYELAGEVLRGGLSVANEAGCYLAGGHSIDDPEPKYGLAVTGIADPGKLMRNDLGQAGQPLTLTKPLGIGVLNSRHKATGEIFPDAVALMTQLNRDAAQSAVSAGIRCATDVTGFGLLGHLFKLAQASGVSAIVDSAAVPYLEPARAALRDGYVSGGTRRNLQWVSPHADLSAVNEDEALLLADAQTSGGLLVAGELPGMPVVGELIPRGEHVIVVR
;
A
#
# COMPACT_ATOMS: atom_id res chain seq x y z
N MET A 1 -8.52 6.56 -42.85
CA MET A 1 -7.59 6.45 -41.73
C MET A 1 -8.37 5.77 -40.64
N THR A 2 -8.16 4.49 -40.40
CA THR A 2 -8.74 3.75 -39.28
C THR A 2 -8.14 4.32 -38.00
N ALA A 3 -9.00 4.79 -37.08
CA ALA A 3 -8.56 5.18 -35.75
C ALA A 3 -7.82 3.97 -35.18
N THR A 4 -6.53 4.12 -34.92
CA THR A 4 -5.76 3.13 -34.19
C THR A 4 -6.42 3.05 -32.82
N GLU A 5 -7.02 1.93 -32.47
CA GLU A 5 -7.62 1.71 -31.16
C GLU A 5 -6.55 2.02 -30.10
N ALA A 6 -6.84 2.92 -29.18
CA ALA A 6 -5.87 3.30 -28.15
C ALA A 6 -5.54 2.07 -27.30
N ILE A 7 -4.24 1.78 -27.15
CA ILE A 7 -3.78 0.65 -26.33
C ILE A 7 -4.24 0.87 -24.89
N ARG A 8 -4.99 -0.08 -24.34
CA ARG A 8 -5.41 -0.09 -22.94
C ARG A 8 -4.49 -1.02 -22.15
N LEU A 9 -3.53 -0.45 -21.42
CA LEU A 9 -2.52 -1.21 -20.67
C LEU A 9 -3.13 -2.19 -19.67
N THR A 10 -4.27 -1.85 -19.06
CA THR A 10 -4.97 -2.73 -18.12
C THR A 10 -5.45 -4.05 -18.72
N GLN A 11 -5.59 -4.12 -20.05
CA GLN A 11 -6.00 -5.35 -20.75
C GLN A 11 -4.86 -6.36 -20.92
N TYR A 12 -3.61 -5.95 -20.71
CA TYR A 12 -2.42 -6.81 -20.75
C TYR A 12 -2.04 -7.35 -19.37
N ALA A 13 -2.87 -7.12 -18.37
CA ALA A 13 -2.69 -7.58 -16.98
C ALA A 13 -3.79 -8.59 -16.61
N HIS A 14 -3.44 -9.74 -16.03
CA HIS A 14 -4.43 -10.70 -15.53
C HIS A 14 -5.21 -10.13 -14.34
N GLY A 15 -4.53 -9.38 -13.47
CA GLY A 15 -5.12 -8.72 -12.33
C GLY A 15 -5.07 -7.19 -12.44
N GLY A 16 -5.17 -6.48 -11.33
CA GLY A 16 -5.09 -5.02 -11.24
C GLY A 16 -4.34 -4.58 -9.99
N GLY A 17 -3.13 -4.01 -10.16
CA GLY A 17 -2.37 -3.38 -9.10
C GLY A 17 -2.11 -4.25 -7.88
N CYS A 18 -2.17 -3.64 -6.71
CA CYS A 18 -1.93 -4.31 -5.43
C CYS A 18 -2.97 -5.41 -5.10
N ALA A 19 -4.13 -5.46 -5.78
CA ALA A 19 -5.09 -6.56 -5.65
C ALA A 19 -4.56 -7.92 -6.17
N CYS A 20 -3.39 -7.94 -6.86
CA CYS A 20 -2.72 -9.15 -7.33
C CYS A 20 -1.71 -9.73 -6.33
N LYS A 21 -1.54 -9.10 -5.16
CA LYS A 21 -0.66 -9.65 -4.11
C LYS A 21 -1.10 -11.07 -3.75
N ILE A 22 -0.11 -11.92 -3.42
CA ILE A 22 -0.37 -13.25 -2.87
C ILE A 22 -1.23 -13.06 -1.59
N PRO A 23 -2.28 -13.86 -1.41
CA PRO A 23 -3.11 -13.76 -0.21
C PRO A 23 -2.28 -13.82 1.07
N PRO A 24 -2.59 -13.02 2.10
CA PRO A 24 -1.76 -12.93 3.31
C PRO A 24 -1.47 -14.27 3.96
N GLY A 25 -2.47 -15.15 4.09
CA GLY A 25 -2.29 -16.48 4.70
C GLY A 25 -1.36 -17.41 3.90
N GLU A 26 -1.39 -17.33 2.57
CA GLU A 26 -0.45 -18.07 1.70
C GLU A 26 0.96 -17.49 1.80
N LEU A 27 1.09 -16.16 1.85
CA LEU A 27 2.37 -15.50 2.02
C LEU A 27 3.01 -15.85 3.37
N GLU A 28 2.24 -15.85 4.46
CA GLU A 28 2.70 -16.26 5.79
C GLU A 28 3.20 -17.71 5.81
N GLU A 29 2.55 -18.61 5.06
CA GLU A 29 3.00 -19.98 4.91
C GLU A 29 4.33 -20.07 4.16
N MET A 30 4.50 -19.32 3.08
CA MET A 30 5.75 -19.26 2.31
C MET A 30 6.91 -18.70 3.13
N LEU A 31 6.65 -17.73 3.99
CA LEU A 31 7.66 -17.09 4.85
C LEU A 31 7.96 -17.91 6.12
N ARG A 32 7.18 -18.96 6.40
CA ARG A 32 7.38 -19.79 7.59
C ARG A 32 8.76 -20.45 7.55
N GLY A 33 9.57 -20.14 8.57
CA GLY A 33 10.95 -20.63 8.71
C GLY A 33 12.01 -19.68 8.14
N LEU A 34 11.62 -18.54 7.56
CA LEU A 34 12.55 -17.47 7.20
C LEU A 34 12.70 -16.42 8.30
N THR A 35 11.71 -16.34 9.19
CA THR A 35 11.74 -15.46 10.36
C THR A 35 12.77 -15.92 11.39
N GLY A 36 13.45 -14.94 12.02
CA GLY A 36 14.47 -15.22 13.05
C GLY A 36 15.81 -15.74 12.51
N SER A 37 16.03 -15.78 11.18
CA SER A 37 17.33 -16.15 10.63
C SER A 37 18.29 -14.96 10.72
N GLU A 38 19.42 -15.15 11.44
CA GLU A 38 20.51 -14.17 11.47
C GLU A 38 21.52 -14.45 10.34
N PRO A 39 22.20 -13.40 9.84
CA PRO A 39 23.31 -13.57 8.89
C PRO A 39 24.40 -14.48 9.49
N ALA A 40 24.98 -15.35 8.66
CA ALA A 40 26.07 -16.24 9.10
C ALA A 40 27.39 -15.48 9.41
N GLY A 41 27.51 -14.21 9.00
CA GLY A 41 28.65 -13.32 9.27
C GLY A 41 28.27 -12.23 10.26
N GLU A 42 29.26 -11.38 10.61
CA GLU A 42 29.04 -10.20 11.45
C GLU A 42 28.27 -9.13 10.64
N PRO A 43 27.00 -8.79 11.00
CA PRO A 43 26.24 -7.79 10.27
C PRO A 43 26.78 -6.39 10.54
N LEU A 44 26.73 -5.51 9.54
CA LEU A 44 27.17 -4.11 9.67
C LEU A 44 26.22 -3.26 10.55
N GLY A 45 25.07 -3.78 10.93
CA GLY A 45 24.08 -3.05 11.71
C GLY A 45 23.13 -3.99 12.41
N GLU A 46 22.18 -3.43 13.14
CA GLU A 46 21.15 -4.16 13.87
C GLU A 46 19.83 -4.15 13.09
N LEU A 47 19.26 -5.31 12.81
CA LEU A 47 17.92 -5.41 12.22
C LEU A 47 16.88 -4.93 13.25
N VAL A 48 16.21 -3.82 12.96
CA VAL A 48 15.19 -3.22 13.83
C VAL A 48 13.78 -3.62 13.40
N VAL A 49 13.57 -3.72 12.09
CA VAL A 49 12.31 -4.15 11.46
C VAL A 49 12.64 -5.19 10.40
N GLY A 50 12.05 -6.36 10.51
CA GLY A 50 12.25 -7.49 9.61
C GLY A 50 10.94 -8.14 9.19
N LEU A 51 10.95 -9.46 8.99
CA LEU A 51 9.79 -10.21 8.51
C LEU A 51 8.75 -10.51 9.60
N ASP A 52 9.09 -10.33 10.88
CA ASP A 52 8.30 -10.89 12.00
C ASP A 52 7.02 -10.08 12.29
N THR A 53 7.05 -8.77 12.09
CA THR A 53 5.97 -7.85 12.48
C THR A 53 5.07 -7.46 11.31
N GLY A 54 5.45 -7.85 10.08
CA GLY A 54 4.71 -7.53 8.85
C GLY A 54 4.64 -6.04 8.55
N ASP A 55 5.66 -5.30 8.98
CA ASP A 55 5.84 -3.88 8.64
C ASP A 55 6.09 -3.68 7.14
N ASP A 56 5.94 -2.44 6.69
CA ASP A 56 5.94 -2.09 5.26
C ASP A 56 7.36 -2.10 4.65
N ALA A 57 8.42 -1.91 5.47
CA ALA A 57 9.81 -1.91 5.00
C ALA A 57 10.74 -2.60 6.00
N ALA A 58 11.86 -3.11 5.51
CA ALA A 58 12.98 -3.54 6.34
C ALA A 58 13.77 -2.34 6.85
N VAL A 59 14.17 -2.37 8.15
CA VAL A 59 14.96 -1.29 8.75
C VAL A 59 16.16 -1.85 9.51
N VAL A 60 17.35 -1.36 9.14
CA VAL A 60 18.62 -1.73 9.78
C VAL A 60 19.24 -0.49 10.40
N ARG A 61 19.47 -0.49 11.72
CA ARG A 61 20.22 0.56 12.41
C ARG A 61 21.68 0.45 12.05
N ILE A 62 22.24 1.50 11.46
CA ILE A 62 23.68 1.57 11.07
C ILE A 62 24.51 2.21 12.17
N GLN A 63 23.96 3.26 12.80
CA GLN A 63 24.57 3.97 13.92
C GLN A 63 23.51 4.77 14.69
N ASP A 64 23.89 5.42 15.77
CA ASP A 64 22.99 6.28 16.52
C ASP A 64 22.40 7.39 15.63
N GLY A 65 21.09 7.52 15.69
CA GLY A 65 20.32 8.47 14.89
C GLY A 65 20.18 8.15 13.41
N LEU A 66 20.72 7.01 12.92
CA LEU A 66 20.65 6.64 11.52
C LEU A 66 20.31 5.15 11.31
N ALA A 67 19.20 4.91 10.64
CA ALA A 67 18.81 3.61 10.11
C ALA A 67 18.66 3.66 8.59
N LEU A 68 19.02 2.58 7.93
CA LEU A 68 18.71 2.31 6.53
C LEU A 68 17.32 1.69 6.43
N VAL A 69 16.51 2.19 5.50
CA VAL A 69 15.21 1.65 5.16
C VAL A 69 15.28 1.05 3.75
N ALA A 70 14.80 -0.16 3.56
CA ALA A 70 14.79 -0.82 2.25
C ALA A 70 13.43 -1.49 2.00
N THR A 71 12.87 -1.21 0.83
CA THR A 71 11.63 -1.83 0.36
C THR A 71 11.62 -2.01 -1.14
N THR A 72 10.67 -2.79 -1.63
CA THR A 72 10.37 -2.92 -3.06
C THR A 72 8.88 -3.19 -3.26
N ASP A 73 8.27 -2.45 -4.16
CA ASP A 73 6.90 -2.74 -4.62
C ASP A 73 6.79 -2.52 -6.14
N PHE A 74 6.10 -3.43 -6.80
CA PHE A 74 5.83 -3.37 -8.24
C PHE A 74 4.54 -4.12 -8.55
N PHE A 75 3.84 -3.68 -9.58
CA PHE A 75 2.56 -4.27 -9.96
C PHE A 75 2.23 -4.02 -11.44
N THR A 76 1.19 -4.71 -11.90
CA THR A 76 0.63 -4.59 -13.25
C THR A 76 -0.19 -3.31 -13.42
N PRO A 77 -0.46 -2.82 -14.65
CA PRO A 77 -1.21 -1.60 -14.87
C PRO A 77 -2.57 -1.56 -14.16
N VAL A 78 -2.85 -0.44 -13.50
CA VAL A 78 -4.14 -0.11 -12.86
C VAL A 78 -4.91 0.95 -13.62
N VAL A 79 -4.23 1.69 -14.49
CA VAL A 79 -4.78 2.67 -15.44
C VAL A 79 -4.21 2.43 -16.82
N ASP A 80 -4.89 2.94 -17.86
CA ASP A 80 -4.48 2.73 -19.25
C ASP A 80 -3.44 3.77 -19.71
N ASP A 81 -3.36 4.94 -19.05
CA ASP A 81 -2.33 5.93 -19.30
C ASP A 81 -0.99 5.47 -18.73
N ALA A 82 0.02 5.34 -19.59
CA ALA A 82 1.33 4.80 -19.23
C ALA A 82 2.09 5.72 -18.26
N TYR A 83 2.00 7.03 -18.45
CA TYR A 83 2.66 8.01 -17.59
C TYR A 83 2.04 8.00 -16.17
N ASP A 84 0.71 7.99 -16.08
CA ASP A 84 0.01 7.92 -14.81
C ASP A 84 0.25 6.60 -14.09
N TRP A 85 0.29 5.46 -14.81
CA TRP A 85 0.68 4.19 -14.18
C TRP A 85 2.09 4.26 -13.58
N GLY A 86 3.05 4.86 -14.30
CA GLY A 86 4.40 5.09 -13.79
C GLY A 86 4.42 5.92 -12.52
N ARG A 87 3.63 7.02 -12.48
CA ARG A 87 3.47 7.87 -11.29
C ARG A 87 2.90 7.10 -10.10
N ILE A 88 1.83 6.36 -10.33
CA ILE A 88 1.14 5.57 -9.30
C ILE A 88 2.10 4.51 -8.72
N ALA A 89 2.82 3.79 -9.56
CA ALA A 89 3.75 2.76 -9.13
C ALA A 89 4.90 3.33 -8.28
N ALA A 90 5.43 4.49 -8.66
CA ALA A 90 6.47 5.16 -7.88
C ALA A 90 5.93 5.69 -6.55
N ALA A 91 4.74 6.32 -6.52
CA ALA A 91 4.12 6.81 -5.30
C ALA A 91 3.86 5.66 -4.30
N ASN A 92 3.40 4.51 -4.81
CA ASN A 92 3.15 3.31 -4.01
C ASN A 92 4.44 2.74 -3.42
N ALA A 93 5.50 2.58 -4.21
CA ALA A 93 6.77 2.04 -3.71
C ALA A 93 7.49 2.96 -2.71
N LEU A 94 7.32 4.28 -2.84
CA LEU A 94 7.83 5.27 -1.89
C LEU A 94 7.05 5.29 -0.57
N SER A 95 5.80 4.82 -0.58
CA SER A 95 4.89 4.87 0.57
C SER A 95 5.40 4.05 1.75
N ASP A 96 5.98 2.88 1.52
CA ASP A 96 6.53 2.03 2.58
C ASP A 96 7.62 2.74 3.41
N VAL A 97 8.46 3.55 2.73
CA VAL A 97 9.47 4.34 3.43
C VAL A 97 8.82 5.41 4.32
N TYR A 98 7.74 6.03 3.84
CA TYR A 98 6.99 7.00 4.63
C TYR A 98 6.24 6.34 5.79
N ALA A 99 5.66 5.15 5.57
CA ALA A 99 4.91 4.42 6.59
C ALA A 99 5.75 4.09 7.82
N VAL A 100 7.04 3.81 7.64
CA VAL A 100 7.98 3.59 8.77
C VAL A 100 8.60 4.88 9.32
N GLY A 101 8.17 6.06 8.85
CA GLY A 101 8.69 7.37 9.29
C GLY A 101 10.02 7.76 8.66
N GLY A 102 10.41 7.11 7.57
CA GLY A 102 11.63 7.38 6.83
C GLY A 102 11.51 8.45 5.75
N ARG A 103 12.62 8.74 5.11
CA ARG A 103 12.73 9.60 3.92
C ARG A 103 13.43 8.84 2.81
N PRO A 104 12.85 8.72 1.61
CA PRO A 104 13.49 8.11 0.45
C PRO A 104 14.77 8.87 0.08
N VAL A 105 15.79 8.16 -0.38
CA VAL A 105 17.07 8.74 -0.81
C VAL A 105 17.36 8.37 -2.25
N VAL A 106 17.28 7.09 -2.58
CA VAL A 106 17.53 6.58 -3.92
C VAL A 106 16.59 5.43 -4.22
N ALA A 107 16.16 5.35 -5.46
CA ALA A 107 15.37 4.24 -5.98
C ALA A 107 15.95 3.72 -7.29
N VAL A 108 15.65 2.46 -7.60
CA VAL A 108 15.98 1.83 -8.89
C VAL A 108 14.73 1.23 -9.50
N ASN A 109 14.62 1.29 -10.83
CA ASN A 109 13.46 0.78 -11.57
C ASN A 109 13.42 -0.74 -11.58
N LEU A 110 12.22 -1.30 -11.47
CA LEU A 110 11.89 -2.69 -11.76
C LEU A 110 10.87 -2.71 -12.90
N LEU A 111 11.26 -3.22 -14.07
CA LEU A 111 10.43 -3.21 -15.27
C LEU A 111 10.33 -4.62 -15.89
N GLY A 112 9.14 -5.20 -15.91
CA GLY A 112 8.77 -6.31 -16.79
C GLY A 112 8.02 -5.73 -17.98
N TRP A 113 8.43 -6.07 -19.23
CA TRP A 113 7.80 -5.51 -20.42
C TRP A 113 7.62 -6.54 -21.52
N PRO A 114 6.41 -6.70 -22.07
CA PRO A 114 6.15 -7.61 -23.19
C PRO A 114 6.59 -6.95 -24.53
N ARG A 115 7.89 -6.99 -24.79
CA ARG A 115 8.57 -6.25 -25.88
C ARG A 115 8.05 -6.54 -27.27
N ASP A 116 7.52 -7.75 -27.49
CA ASP A 116 6.99 -8.15 -28.80
C ASP A 116 5.50 -7.77 -28.97
N VAL A 117 4.87 -7.22 -27.92
CA VAL A 117 3.43 -6.92 -27.87
C VAL A 117 3.17 -5.44 -27.68
N LEU A 118 3.91 -4.78 -26.78
CA LEU A 118 3.73 -3.38 -26.45
C LEU A 118 4.90 -2.51 -26.94
N PRO A 119 4.63 -1.32 -27.52
CA PRO A 119 5.66 -0.39 -27.99
C PRO A 119 6.58 0.07 -26.85
N TYR A 120 7.88 0.25 -27.14
CA TYR A 120 8.86 0.76 -26.18
C TYR A 120 8.59 2.21 -25.75
N GLU A 121 7.90 2.98 -26.59
CA GLU A 121 7.49 4.35 -26.28
C GLU A 121 6.60 4.41 -25.05
N LEU A 122 5.70 3.43 -24.87
CA LEU A 122 4.88 3.32 -23.66
C LEU A 122 5.72 2.98 -22.43
N ALA A 123 6.72 2.09 -22.55
CA ALA A 123 7.66 1.85 -21.45
C ALA A 123 8.42 3.14 -21.08
N GLY A 124 8.82 3.93 -22.08
CA GLY A 124 9.42 5.25 -21.87
C GLY A 124 8.51 6.22 -21.11
N GLU A 125 7.19 6.21 -21.38
CA GLU A 125 6.21 7.03 -20.63
C GLU A 125 6.08 6.56 -19.18
N VAL A 126 6.02 5.24 -18.95
CA VAL A 126 5.99 4.67 -17.58
C VAL A 126 7.20 5.13 -16.77
N LEU A 127 8.41 5.00 -17.34
CA LEU A 127 9.65 5.42 -16.68
C LEU A 127 9.67 6.94 -16.41
N ARG A 128 9.15 7.77 -17.33
CA ARG A 128 9.03 9.22 -17.12
C ARG A 128 8.05 9.55 -15.98
N GLY A 129 6.93 8.82 -15.91
CA GLY A 129 5.97 8.95 -14.81
C GLY A 129 6.63 8.64 -13.46
N GLY A 130 7.36 7.53 -13.36
CA GLY A 130 8.12 7.16 -12.16
C GLY A 130 9.16 8.21 -11.77
N LEU A 131 9.92 8.70 -12.74
CA LEU A 131 10.93 9.75 -12.52
C LEU A 131 10.30 11.05 -11.99
N SER A 132 9.12 11.43 -12.49
CA SER A 132 8.46 12.66 -12.06
C SER A 132 8.11 12.63 -10.56
N VAL A 133 7.59 11.49 -10.07
CA VAL A 133 7.22 11.32 -8.67
C VAL A 133 8.44 11.13 -7.78
N ALA A 134 9.47 10.41 -8.24
CA ALA A 134 10.75 10.32 -7.51
C ALA A 134 11.39 11.70 -7.31
N ASN A 135 11.37 12.56 -8.34
CA ASN A 135 11.85 13.96 -8.24
C ASN A 135 11.02 14.78 -7.25
N GLU A 136 9.68 14.65 -7.26
CA GLU A 136 8.79 15.30 -6.29
C GLU A 136 9.10 14.86 -4.85
N ALA A 137 9.41 13.58 -4.66
CA ALA A 137 9.81 13.01 -3.38
C ALA A 137 11.22 13.45 -2.92
N GLY A 138 12.01 14.08 -3.79
CA GLY A 138 13.43 14.37 -3.54
C GLY A 138 14.30 13.10 -3.51
N CYS A 139 13.88 12.06 -4.24
CA CYS A 139 14.50 10.75 -4.32
C CYS A 139 15.22 10.60 -5.67
N TYR A 140 16.50 10.23 -5.66
CA TYR A 140 17.21 9.92 -6.91
C TYR A 140 16.65 8.64 -7.53
N LEU A 141 16.26 8.68 -8.79
CA LEU A 141 15.94 7.48 -9.57
C LEU A 141 17.18 7.14 -10.43
N ALA A 142 17.94 6.13 -10.04
CA ALA A 142 19.27 5.87 -10.56
C ALA A 142 19.45 4.41 -11.00
N GLY A 143 19.08 4.12 -12.24
CA GLY A 143 19.25 2.78 -12.81
C GLY A 143 18.06 1.85 -12.56
N GLY A 144 18.33 0.54 -12.54
CA GLY A 144 17.31 -0.48 -12.35
C GLY A 144 17.57 -1.75 -13.14
N HIS A 145 16.54 -2.61 -13.19
CA HIS A 145 16.57 -3.86 -13.93
C HIS A 145 15.31 -3.99 -14.79
N SER A 146 15.47 -4.56 -15.99
CA SER A 146 14.36 -4.83 -16.90
C SER A 146 14.44 -6.24 -17.44
N ILE A 147 13.30 -6.89 -17.58
CA ILE A 147 13.15 -8.23 -18.16
C ILE A 147 12.07 -8.22 -19.23
N ASP A 148 12.19 -9.15 -20.18
CA ASP A 148 11.11 -9.51 -21.08
C ASP A 148 10.10 -10.36 -20.30
N ASP A 149 8.87 -9.87 -20.16
CA ASP A 149 7.81 -10.51 -19.36
C ASP A 149 6.49 -10.40 -20.15
N PRO A 150 5.72 -11.48 -20.29
CA PRO A 150 4.48 -11.43 -21.05
C PRO A 150 3.43 -10.48 -20.47
N GLU A 151 3.58 -10.04 -19.23
CA GLU A 151 2.69 -9.12 -18.53
C GLU A 151 3.46 -7.89 -18.08
N PRO A 152 3.02 -6.67 -18.47
CA PRO A 152 3.75 -5.45 -18.05
C PRO A 152 3.69 -5.28 -16.55
N LYS A 153 4.85 -5.05 -15.93
CA LYS A 153 5.04 -4.79 -14.50
C LYS A 153 6.00 -3.63 -14.31
N TYR A 154 5.68 -2.75 -13.40
CA TYR A 154 6.54 -1.64 -13.05
C TYR A 154 6.44 -1.30 -11.57
N GLY A 155 7.55 -0.89 -11.02
CA GLY A 155 7.71 -0.37 -9.68
C GLY A 155 9.15 -0.01 -9.36
N LEU A 156 9.42 0.18 -8.09
CA LEU A 156 10.73 0.61 -7.61
C LEU A 156 11.22 -0.28 -6.47
N ALA A 157 12.53 -0.47 -6.40
CA ALA A 157 13.20 -0.78 -5.15
C ALA A 157 13.73 0.52 -4.56
N VAL A 158 13.33 0.84 -3.33
CA VAL A 158 13.59 2.12 -2.69
C VAL A 158 14.48 1.93 -1.47
N THR A 159 15.51 2.77 -1.40
CA THR A 159 16.36 2.91 -0.20
C THR A 159 16.13 4.28 0.42
N GLY A 160 15.82 4.29 1.69
CA GLY A 160 15.61 5.49 2.49
C GLY A 160 16.46 5.49 3.77
N ILE A 161 16.30 6.56 4.54
CA ILE A 161 16.90 6.70 5.87
C ILE A 161 15.83 7.12 6.88
N ALA A 162 16.01 6.71 8.12
CA ALA A 162 15.16 7.08 9.23
C ALA A 162 15.97 7.31 10.52
N ASP A 163 15.39 8.02 11.47
CA ASP A 163 15.88 8.06 12.86
C ASP A 163 15.31 6.82 13.61
N PRO A 164 16.16 5.89 14.07
CA PRO A 164 15.68 4.69 14.78
C PRO A 164 14.82 5.02 16.02
N GLY A 165 15.05 6.19 16.63
CA GLY A 165 14.28 6.69 17.76
C GLY A 165 12.89 7.20 17.39
N LYS A 166 12.55 7.36 16.10
CA LYS A 166 11.29 7.93 15.60
C LYS A 166 10.56 7.01 14.62
N LEU A 167 10.97 5.77 14.49
CA LEU A 167 10.29 4.81 13.61
C LEU A 167 8.82 4.64 14.00
N MET A 168 7.98 4.52 13.00
CA MET A 168 6.60 4.04 13.13
C MET A 168 6.59 2.54 12.76
N ARG A 169 5.99 1.72 13.62
CA ARG A 169 6.01 0.25 13.47
C ARG A 169 4.65 -0.33 13.83
N ASN A 170 4.33 -1.46 13.23
CA ASN A 170 3.07 -2.18 13.47
C ASN A 170 2.91 -2.68 14.91
N ASP A 171 4.00 -2.95 15.61
CA ASP A 171 4.01 -3.54 16.96
C ASP A 171 4.03 -2.50 18.12
N LEU A 172 3.88 -1.22 17.82
CA LEU A 172 3.93 -0.14 18.82
C LEU A 172 2.57 0.50 19.11
N GLY A 173 1.47 -0.07 18.62
CA GLY A 173 0.12 0.40 18.92
C GLY A 173 -0.28 0.13 20.37
N GLN A 174 -0.99 1.07 20.98
CA GLN A 174 -1.45 0.98 22.36
C GLN A 174 -2.96 1.21 22.47
N ALA A 175 -3.62 0.48 23.35
CA ALA A 175 -5.04 0.69 23.64
C ALA A 175 -5.31 2.13 24.08
N GLY A 176 -6.40 2.71 23.56
CA GLY A 176 -6.79 4.11 23.77
C GLY A 176 -6.26 5.08 22.71
N GLN A 177 -5.44 4.62 21.76
CA GLN A 177 -5.00 5.46 20.65
C GLN A 177 -6.09 5.52 19.57
N PRO A 178 -6.47 6.72 19.10
CA PRO A 178 -7.36 6.86 17.94
C PRO A 178 -6.65 6.38 16.66
N LEU A 179 -7.43 5.95 15.68
CA LEU A 179 -6.95 5.54 14.37
C LEU A 179 -7.33 6.60 13.33
N THR A 180 -6.34 7.23 12.72
CA THR A 180 -6.53 8.23 11.67
C THR A 180 -6.19 7.63 10.31
N LEU A 181 -7.07 7.82 9.31
CA LEU A 181 -6.86 7.42 7.92
C LEU A 181 -6.59 8.65 7.05
N THR A 182 -5.50 8.65 6.28
CA THR A 182 -5.04 9.88 5.58
C THR A 182 -5.50 10.03 4.14
N LYS A 183 -6.06 8.98 3.54
CA LYS A 183 -6.70 9.02 2.20
C LYS A 183 -8.01 8.23 2.23
N PRO A 184 -9.02 8.62 1.45
CA PRO A 184 -10.25 7.85 1.31
C PRO A 184 -10.01 6.48 0.64
N LEU A 185 -10.91 5.52 0.89
CA LEU A 185 -10.92 4.19 0.28
C LEU A 185 -11.73 4.17 -1.03
N GLY A 186 -11.71 3.02 -1.71
CA GLY A 186 -12.52 2.77 -2.90
C GLY A 186 -11.73 2.66 -4.20
N ILE A 187 -10.40 2.72 -4.13
CA ILE A 187 -9.51 2.61 -5.31
C ILE A 187 -9.69 1.27 -6.02
N GLY A 188 -9.81 0.15 -5.30
CA GLY A 188 -9.87 -1.17 -5.91
C GLY A 188 -11.13 -1.39 -6.73
N VAL A 189 -12.29 -0.96 -6.23
CA VAL A 189 -13.56 -1.04 -6.98
C VAL A 189 -13.54 -0.12 -8.21
N LEU A 190 -12.96 1.08 -8.10
CA LEU A 190 -12.83 2.02 -9.22
C LEU A 190 -11.85 1.52 -10.29
N ASN A 191 -10.71 0.97 -9.90
CA ASN A 191 -9.76 0.33 -10.81
C ASN A 191 -10.39 -0.89 -11.52
N SER A 192 -11.20 -1.69 -10.82
CA SER A 192 -11.95 -2.80 -11.41
C SER A 192 -12.95 -2.31 -12.46
N ARG A 193 -13.67 -1.22 -12.19
CA ARG A 193 -14.60 -0.60 -13.14
C ARG A 193 -13.85 -0.01 -14.32
N HIS A 194 -12.75 0.73 -14.08
CA HIS A 194 -11.91 1.26 -15.15
C HIS A 194 -11.42 0.14 -16.09
N LYS A 195 -10.88 -0.94 -15.53
CA LYS A 195 -10.40 -2.08 -16.32
C LYS A 195 -11.49 -2.69 -17.19
N ALA A 196 -12.70 -2.85 -16.63
CA ALA A 196 -13.83 -3.45 -17.34
C ALA A 196 -14.40 -2.53 -18.43
N THR A 197 -14.51 -1.24 -18.18
CA THR A 197 -15.29 -0.30 -19.01
C THR A 197 -14.44 0.71 -19.78
N GLY A 198 -13.22 1.03 -19.32
CA GLY A 198 -12.41 2.15 -19.80
C GLY A 198 -12.81 3.51 -19.18
N GLU A 199 -13.78 3.54 -18.25
CA GLU A 199 -14.16 4.77 -17.56
C GLU A 199 -12.99 5.30 -16.72
N ILE A 200 -12.69 6.59 -16.85
CA ILE A 200 -11.57 7.23 -16.15
C ILE A 200 -12.11 7.91 -14.89
N PHE A 201 -11.41 7.74 -13.78
CA PHE A 201 -11.69 8.36 -12.48
C PHE A 201 -10.52 9.30 -12.10
N PRO A 202 -10.55 10.60 -12.52
CA PRO A 202 -9.43 11.52 -12.29
C PRO A 202 -9.06 11.68 -10.82
N ASP A 203 -10.06 11.71 -9.93
CA ASP A 203 -9.84 11.85 -8.48
C ASP A 203 -9.11 10.61 -7.91
N ALA A 204 -9.41 9.41 -8.42
CA ALA A 204 -8.71 8.20 -8.04
C ALA A 204 -7.24 8.22 -8.51
N VAL A 205 -6.99 8.68 -9.75
CA VAL A 205 -5.62 8.84 -10.27
C VAL A 205 -4.86 9.88 -9.45
N ALA A 206 -5.46 11.04 -9.18
CA ALA A 206 -4.85 12.08 -8.34
C ALA A 206 -4.50 11.56 -6.94
N LEU A 207 -5.41 10.79 -6.33
CA LEU A 207 -5.20 10.19 -5.01
C LEU A 207 -4.06 9.16 -5.01
N MET A 208 -4.01 8.27 -6.02
CA MET A 208 -2.96 7.26 -6.15
C MET A 208 -1.58 7.86 -6.42
N THR A 209 -1.50 9.01 -7.08
CA THR A 209 -0.24 9.71 -7.36
C THR A 209 0.22 10.62 -6.23
N GLN A 210 -0.62 10.89 -5.24
CA GLN A 210 -0.28 11.71 -4.08
C GLN A 210 0.67 10.96 -3.13
N LEU A 211 1.80 11.57 -2.80
CA LEU A 211 2.77 11.03 -1.84
C LEU A 211 2.20 11.04 -0.40
N ASN A 212 2.52 10.00 0.37
CA ASN A 212 2.22 9.94 1.81
C ASN A 212 3.20 10.74 2.67
N ARG A 213 4.13 11.49 2.06
CA ARG A 213 5.20 12.26 2.71
C ARG A 213 4.70 13.21 3.80
N ASP A 214 3.73 14.06 3.48
CA ASP A 214 3.28 15.12 4.39
C ASP A 214 2.52 14.54 5.59
N ALA A 215 1.74 13.48 5.37
CA ALA A 215 1.08 12.73 6.43
C ALA A 215 2.08 12.05 7.37
N ALA A 216 3.11 11.40 6.80
CA ALA A 216 4.18 10.76 7.58
C ALA A 216 4.99 11.78 8.39
N GLN A 217 5.35 12.93 7.80
CA GLN A 217 6.06 13.99 8.51
C GLN A 217 5.22 14.56 9.66
N SER A 218 3.92 14.72 9.46
CA SER A 218 2.98 15.15 10.50
C SER A 218 2.92 14.12 11.64
N ALA A 219 2.81 12.83 11.32
CA ALA A 219 2.78 11.74 12.29
C ALA A 219 4.09 11.68 13.11
N VAL A 220 5.25 11.72 12.46
CA VAL A 220 6.56 11.72 13.14
C VAL A 220 6.71 12.96 14.03
N SER A 221 6.27 14.15 13.56
CA SER A 221 6.33 15.41 14.32
C SER A 221 5.40 15.38 15.52
N ALA A 222 4.26 14.71 15.44
CA ALA A 222 3.33 14.49 16.55
C ALA A 222 3.79 13.41 17.54
N GLY A 223 4.94 12.75 17.28
CA GLY A 223 5.46 11.68 18.12
C GLY A 223 4.71 10.34 17.97
N ILE A 224 3.95 10.16 16.91
CA ILE A 224 3.25 8.89 16.61
C ILE A 224 4.29 7.83 16.28
N ARG A 225 4.10 6.62 16.84
CA ARG A 225 5.05 5.52 16.75
C ARG A 225 4.48 4.28 16.09
N CYS A 226 3.18 4.27 15.77
CA CYS A 226 2.54 3.14 15.13
C CYS A 226 1.74 3.61 13.91
N ALA A 227 2.09 3.04 12.75
CA ALA A 227 1.43 3.31 11.48
C ALA A 227 1.72 2.20 10.48
N THR A 228 0.88 2.09 9.46
CA THR A 228 1.08 1.30 8.22
C THR A 228 0.46 2.07 7.07
N ASP A 229 0.83 1.76 5.82
CA ASP A 229 0.05 2.22 4.69
C ASP A 229 -1.09 1.23 4.37
N VAL A 230 -2.16 1.73 3.78
CA VAL A 230 -3.32 0.92 3.41
C VAL A 230 -3.27 0.62 1.92
N THR A 231 -2.80 -0.59 1.58
CA THR A 231 -2.62 -1.01 0.20
C THR A 231 -3.39 -2.30 -0.13
N GLY A 232 -2.75 -3.31 -0.65
CA GLY A 232 -3.36 -4.50 -1.25
C GLY A 232 -4.27 -5.33 -0.36
N PHE A 233 -4.11 -5.27 0.97
CA PHE A 233 -4.94 -6.02 1.92
C PHE A 233 -6.17 -5.24 2.40
N GLY A 234 -6.36 -4.00 1.93
CA GLY A 234 -7.43 -3.12 2.35
C GLY A 234 -7.29 -2.63 3.79
N LEU A 235 -8.19 -1.75 4.23
CA LEU A 235 -8.15 -1.20 5.59
C LEU A 235 -8.18 -2.31 6.65
N LEU A 236 -9.13 -3.26 6.53
CA LEU A 236 -9.27 -4.33 7.52
C LEU A 236 -8.04 -5.23 7.60
N GLY A 237 -7.42 -5.57 6.45
CA GLY A 237 -6.26 -6.45 6.44
C GLY A 237 -5.01 -5.80 7.04
N HIS A 238 -4.74 -4.52 6.72
CA HIS A 238 -3.60 -3.79 7.29
C HIS A 238 -3.82 -3.51 8.77
N LEU A 239 -5.04 -3.11 9.17
CA LEU A 239 -5.38 -2.93 10.59
C LEU A 239 -5.28 -4.23 11.39
N PHE A 240 -5.68 -5.37 10.80
CA PHE A 240 -5.53 -6.68 11.45
C PHE A 240 -4.07 -6.97 11.78
N LYS A 241 -3.16 -6.78 10.81
CA LYS A 241 -1.72 -6.99 11.03
C LYS A 241 -1.17 -6.06 12.12
N LEU A 242 -1.50 -4.78 12.06
CA LEU A 242 -1.08 -3.78 13.04
C LEU A 242 -1.59 -4.13 14.45
N ALA A 243 -2.87 -4.41 14.61
CA ALA A 243 -3.46 -4.73 15.89
C ALA A 243 -2.93 -6.06 16.46
N GLN A 244 -2.69 -7.05 15.60
CA GLN A 244 -2.12 -8.32 15.98
C GLN A 244 -0.67 -8.17 16.44
N ALA A 245 0.17 -7.46 15.71
CA ALA A 245 1.56 -7.20 16.06
C ALA A 245 1.67 -6.40 17.37
N SER A 246 0.77 -5.45 17.58
CA SER A 246 0.69 -4.64 18.81
C SER A 246 0.07 -5.37 20.00
N GLY A 247 -0.49 -6.56 19.84
CA GLY A 247 -1.16 -7.31 20.92
C GLY A 247 -2.46 -6.67 21.42
N VAL A 248 -3.13 -5.85 20.58
CA VAL A 248 -4.37 -5.13 20.88
C VAL A 248 -5.50 -5.58 19.96
N SER A 249 -6.68 -5.02 20.18
CA SER A 249 -7.80 -5.05 19.24
C SER A 249 -8.10 -3.64 18.72
N ALA A 250 -8.91 -3.53 17.67
CA ALA A 250 -9.30 -2.26 17.09
C ALA A 250 -10.81 -2.18 16.89
N ILE A 251 -11.39 -1.02 17.13
CA ILE A 251 -12.75 -0.67 16.71
C ILE A 251 -12.64 0.22 15.48
N VAL A 252 -13.43 -0.09 14.45
CA VAL A 252 -13.61 0.74 13.25
C VAL A 252 -15.02 1.30 13.26
N ASP A 253 -15.15 2.62 13.21
CA ASP A 253 -16.42 3.31 12.95
C ASP A 253 -16.60 3.43 11.44
N SER A 254 -17.43 2.53 10.87
CA SER A 254 -17.65 2.47 9.43
C SER A 254 -18.25 3.76 8.86
N ALA A 255 -19.04 4.48 9.66
CA ALA A 255 -19.63 5.75 9.24
C ALA A 255 -18.61 6.89 9.13
N ALA A 256 -17.46 6.77 9.84
CA ALA A 256 -16.38 7.75 9.80
C ALA A 256 -15.36 7.47 8.67
N VAL A 257 -15.38 6.29 8.06
CA VAL A 257 -14.44 5.94 6.98
C VAL A 257 -14.80 6.69 5.70
N PRO A 258 -13.87 7.54 5.18
CA PRO A 258 -14.12 8.26 3.93
C PRO A 258 -13.94 7.35 2.71
N TYR A 259 -14.78 7.55 1.70
CA TYR A 259 -14.71 6.87 0.42
C TYR A 259 -14.67 7.88 -0.72
N LEU A 260 -14.01 7.52 -1.83
CA LEU A 260 -14.20 8.21 -3.10
C LEU A 260 -15.66 8.12 -3.51
N GLU A 261 -16.23 9.25 -3.95
CA GLU A 261 -17.68 9.37 -4.20
C GLU A 261 -18.24 8.25 -5.11
N PRO A 262 -17.61 7.85 -6.24
CA PRO A 262 -18.17 6.80 -7.11
C PRO A 262 -17.98 5.35 -6.58
N ALA A 263 -17.22 5.15 -5.50
CA ALA A 263 -16.83 3.79 -5.07
C ALA A 263 -18.05 2.92 -4.67
N ARG A 264 -18.99 3.49 -3.92
CA ARG A 264 -20.22 2.77 -3.51
C ARG A 264 -21.11 2.38 -4.70
N ALA A 265 -21.18 3.23 -5.72
CA ALA A 265 -21.91 2.92 -6.95
C ALA A 265 -21.19 1.82 -7.75
N ALA A 266 -19.87 1.93 -7.92
CA ALA A 266 -19.08 0.91 -8.61
C ALA A 266 -19.19 -0.47 -7.96
N LEU A 267 -19.19 -0.54 -6.62
CA LEU A 267 -19.40 -1.79 -5.89
C LEU A 267 -20.78 -2.39 -6.16
N ARG A 268 -21.86 -1.59 -6.07
CA ARG A 268 -23.23 -2.04 -6.35
C ARG A 268 -23.43 -2.50 -7.80
N ASP A 269 -22.67 -1.92 -8.75
CA ASP A 269 -22.63 -2.35 -10.15
C ASP A 269 -21.81 -3.65 -10.34
N GLY A 270 -21.25 -4.22 -9.26
CA GLY A 270 -20.56 -5.50 -9.24
C GLY A 270 -19.04 -5.44 -9.48
N TYR A 271 -18.43 -4.25 -9.54
CA TYR A 271 -17.00 -4.07 -9.77
C TYR A 271 -16.19 -4.32 -8.50
N VAL A 272 -16.09 -5.59 -8.10
CA VAL A 272 -15.31 -6.03 -6.94
C VAL A 272 -14.17 -6.92 -7.38
N SER A 273 -12.93 -6.56 -7.02
CA SER A 273 -11.75 -7.36 -7.38
C SER A 273 -11.73 -8.72 -6.65
N GLY A 274 -11.08 -9.70 -7.26
CA GLY A 274 -10.83 -10.99 -6.59
C GLY A 274 -9.97 -10.80 -5.33
N GLY A 275 -9.07 -9.82 -5.33
CA GLY A 275 -8.26 -9.45 -4.16
C GLY A 275 -9.13 -8.98 -2.98
N THR A 276 -10.07 -8.07 -3.22
CA THR A 276 -11.02 -7.56 -2.21
C THR A 276 -11.80 -8.70 -1.55
N ARG A 277 -12.32 -9.65 -2.35
CA ARG A 277 -13.04 -10.81 -1.80
C ARG A 277 -12.16 -11.72 -0.96
N ARG A 278 -10.92 -11.97 -1.41
CA ARG A 278 -9.94 -12.76 -0.63
C ARG A 278 -9.54 -12.07 0.66
N ASN A 279 -9.36 -10.74 0.63
CA ASN A 279 -9.08 -9.95 1.84
C ASN A 279 -10.19 -10.10 2.88
N LEU A 280 -11.46 -9.93 2.45
CA LEU A 280 -12.61 -10.08 3.35
C LEU A 280 -12.67 -11.51 3.91
N GLN A 281 -12.52 -12.54 3.06
CA GLN A 281 -12.51 -13.93 3.51
C GLN A 281 -11.40 -14.21 4.53
N TRP A 282 -10.20 -13.66 4.31
CA TRP A 282 -9.05 -13.86 5.21
C TRP A 282 -9.25 -13.18 6.55
N VAL A 283 -9.79 -11.95 6.60
CA VAL A 283 -9.95 -11.19 7.85
C VAL A 283 -11.18 -11.61 8.64
N SER A 284 -12.24 -12.12 7.99
CA SER A 284 -13.53 -12.43 8.63
C SER A 284 -13.45 -13.33 9.87
N PRO A 285 -12.60 -14.36 9.94
CA PRO A 285 -12.46 -15.16 11.17
C PRO A 285 -11.92 -14.38 12.38
N HIS A 286 -11.35 -13.22 12.16
CA HIS A 286 -10.70 -12.37 13.16
C HIS A 286 -11.46 -11.07 13.44
N ALA A 287 -12.59 -10.86 12.75
CA ALA A 287 -13.35 -9.60 12.79
C ALA A 287 -14.82 -9.85 13.15
N ASP A 288 -15.35 -9.01 14.03
CA ASP A 288 -16.81 -8.87 14.19
C ASP A 288 -17.32 -7.82 13.18
N LEU A 289 -18.05 -8.30 12.17
CA LEU A 289 -18.64 -7.50 11.10
C LEU A 289 -20.17 -7.45 11.21
N SER A 290 -20.76 -7.89 12.32
CA SER A 290 -22.22 -8.07 12.49
C SER A 290 -23.02 -6.76 12.39
N ALA A 291 -22.36 -5.62 12.62
CA ALA A 291 -23.00 -4.29 12.57
C ALA A 291 -23.07 -3.69 11.17
N VAL A 292 -22.43 -4.28 10.17
CA VAL A 292 -22.37 -3.75 8.80
C VAL A 292 -22.89 -4.76 7.78
N ASN A 293 -23.39 -4.27 6.65
CA ASN A 293 -23.81 -5.13 5.55
C ASN A 293 -22.60 -5.60 4.72
N GLU A 294 -22.82 -6.53 3.80
CA GLU A 294 -21.78 -7.10 2.94
C GLU A 294 -21.10 -6.04 2.07
N ASP A 295 -21.83 -5.06 1.55
CA ASP A 295 -21.27 -3.98 0.72
C ASP A 295 -20.26 -3.16 1.51
N GLU A 296 -20.59 -2.79 2.75
CA GLU A 296 -19.67 -2.04 3.62
C GLU A 296 -18.45 -2.88 4.01
N ALA A 297 -18.66 -4.16 4.35
CA ALA A 297 -17.55 -5.06 4.65
C ALA A 297 -16.59 -5.23 3.46
N LEU A 298 -17.14 -5.32 2.23
CA LEU A 298 -16.35 -5.37 1.01
C LEU A 298 -15.56 -4.06 0.77
N LEU A 299 -16.17 -2.90 1.01
CA LEU A 299 -15.50 -1.60 0.86
C LEU A 299 -14.36 -1.42 1.87
N LEU A 300 -14.56 -1.86 3.11
CA LEU A 300 -13.51 -1.83 4.15
C LEU A 300 -12.36 -2.79 3.86
N ALA A 301 -12.64 -3.90 3.16
CA ALA A 301 -11.64 -4.88 2.70
C ALA A 301 -11.08 -4.56 1.30
N ASP A 302 -11.55 -3.46 0.65
CA ASP A 302 -11.18 -3.15 -0.73
C ASP A 302 -9.68 -2.91 -0.88
N ALA A 303 -9.06 -3.64 -1.81
CA ALA A 303 -7.63 -3.54 -2.08
C ALA A 303 -7.30 -2.15 -2.63
N GLN A 304 -6.48 -1.39 -1.91
CA GLN A 304 -6.04 -0.07 -2.35
C GLN A 304 -4.73 -0.17 -3.12
N THR A 305 -4.51 0.72 -4.07
CA THR A 305 -3.21 0.96 -4.72
C THR A 305 -2.76 2.36 -4.35
N SER A 306 -1.58 2.50 -3.78
CA SER A 306 -1.05 3.78 -3.28
C SER A 306 -2.05 4.50 -2.34
N GLY A 307 -2.62 3.76 -1.41
CA GLY A 307 -3.55 4.29 -0.42
C GLY A 307 -2.87 5.17 0.61
N GLY A 308 -3.64 5.62 1.60
CA GLY A 308 -3.15 6.49 2.67
C GLY A 308 -2.49 5.73 3.80
N LEU A 309 -1.95 6.47 4.76
CA LEU A 309 -1.49 5.91 6.02
C LEU A 309 -2.69 5.69 6.96
N LEU A 310 -2.62 4.60 7.71
CA LEU A 310 -3.39 4.37 8.92
C LEU A 310 -2.44 4.55 10.10
N VAL A 311 -2.69 5.57 10.92
CA VAL A 311 -1.81 5.91 12.05
C VAL A 311 -2.54 5.77 13.38
N ALA A 312 -1.87 5.24 14.41
CA ALA A 312 -2.39 5.18 15.76
C ALA A 312 -2.09 6.50 16.48
N GLY A 313 -2.95 7.50 16.26
CA GLY A 313 -2.85 8.86 16.75
C GLY A 313 -3.72 9.80 15.93
N GLU A 314 -3.95 11.01 16.45
CA GLU A 314 -4.69 12.05 15.74
C GLU A 314 -3.75 12.87 14.84
N LEU A 315 -4.19 13.11 13.60
CA LEU A 315 -3.56 14.06 12.69
C LEU A 315 -4.52 15.21 12.38
N PRO A 316 -4.07 16.47 12.47
CA PRO A 316 -4.93 17.62 12.23
C PRO A 316 -5.57 17.60 10.85
N GLY A 317 -6.91 17.74 10.79
CA GLY A 317 -7.67 17.80 9.55
C GLY A 317 -7.90 16.45 8.86
N MET A 318 -7.44 15.34 9.44
CA MET A 318 -7.67 13.99 8.92
C MET A 318 -8.75 13.27 9.74
N PRO A 319 -9.57 12.40 9.12
CA PRO A 319 -10.64 11.70 9.82
C PRO A 319 -10.09 10.64 10.79
N VAL A 320 -10.62 10.64 12.01
CA VAL A 320 -10.46 9.53 12.95
C VAL A 320 -11.53 8.47 12.59
N VAL A 321 -11.09 7.28 12.24
CA VAL A 321 -11.94 6.19 11.73
C VAL A 321 -12.12 5.06 12.75
N GLY A 322 -11.56 5.19 13.94
CA GLY A 322 -11.64 4.16 14.98
C GLY A 322 -10.67 4.40 16.12
N GLU A 323 -10.43 3.36 16.89
CA GLU A 323 -9.50 3.38 18.03
C GLU A 323 -8.91 1.99 18.30
N LEU A 324 -7.69 1.94 18.84
CA LEU A 324 -7.11 0.75 19.41
C LEU A 324 -7.65 0.53 20.84
N ILE A 325 -8.05 -0.70 21.13
CA ILE A 325 -8.62 -1.08 22.43
C ILE A 325 -7.84 -2.25 23.05
N PRO A 326 -7.98 -2.53 24.36
CA PRO A 326 -7.42 -3.74 24.94
C PRO A 326 -7.84 -4.99 24.17
N ARG A 327 -6.96 -5.98 24.09
CA ARG A 327 -7.21 -7.22 23.36
C ARG A 327 -8.52 -7.88 23.80
N GLY A 328 -9.44 -8.06 22.85
CA GLY A 328 -10.73 -8.71 23.00
C GLY A 328 -10.79 -10.05 22.30
N GLU A 329 -12.01 -10.59 22.16
CA GLU A 329 -12.29 -11.84 21.44
C GLU A 329 -11.93 -11.72 19.95
N HIS A 330 -12.38 -10.64 19.31
CA HIS A 330 -12.02 -10.32 17.93
C HIS A 330 -10.88 -9.30 17.89
N VAL A 331 -10.03 -9.42 16.87
CA VAL A 331 -8.95 -8.45 16.65
C VAL A 331 -9.51 -7.15 16.13
N ILE A 332 -10.55 -7.22 15.29
CA ILE A 332 -11.26 -6.06 14.74
C ILE A 332 -12.73 -6.15 15.11
N VAL A 333 -13.31 -5.03 15.48
CA VAL A 333 -14.77 -4.86 15.65
C VAL A 333 -15.19 -3.68 14.76
N VAL A 334 -16.08 -3.91 13.82
CA VAL A 334 -16.68 -2.84 12.99
C VAL A 334 -18.06 -2.49 13.54
N ARG A 335 -18.32 -1.19 13.66
CA ARG A 335 -19.60 -0.65 14.14
C ARG A 335 -20.07 0.55 13.32
#